data_847d325f9cf2de36dab330ea13ef6acd
#
_entry.id   847d325f9cf2de36dab330ea13ef6acd
#
_cell.length_a   1.000
_cell.length_b   1.000
_cell.length_c   1.000
_cell.angle_alpha   90.00
_cell.angle_beta   90.00
_cell.angle_gamma   90.00
#
_symmetry.space_group_name_H-M   'P 1'
#
loop_
_entity.id
_entity.type
_entity.pdbx_description
1 polymer ?
#
loop_
_entity_poly.entity_id
_entity_poly.type
_entity_poly.pdbx_seq_one_letter_code
_entity_poly.pdbx_strand_id
1 'polypeptide(L)'
;MRKTTPASIFAKLMIASVFCSSTAKLYEVHASEVAKYANRQQGVLGALKTSSLYYVGDDLANGWVFHEQPVDGYYYLFYKDGVRLTGMGTDADGEHLFINGVLAEGLQNINGVNLFYEKGNPLTGFRDGKYYVSGYLTNGWVRHNEPIDGHYYYFYKDGVRLTGIGKDANGEHLFINGLLAQGYNYHAGQYQYYKDGNVIDMHNEKYYINGVLANGWVRHNKPIDGKYYLFYKDGLRLTGIGTDGNGEHLFINGILAQGMQNYKDEYRLYEDGNLVTGFRDGKYYVSGYPANGWVRHNEPIDGKYYLFYRDGVRLTGKGIDSNGYERLYLN
;
A
#
# COMPACT_ATOMS: atom_id res chain seq x y z
N MET A 1 -50.36 -1.71 19.61
CA MET A 1 -49.09 -2.35 19.93
C MET A 1 -48.77 -3.41 18.86
N ARG A 2 -47.88 -3.13 17.91
CA ARG A 2 -47.45 -4.11 16.90
C ARG A 2 -46.33 -4.96 17.50
N LYS A 3 -46.55 -6.25 17.61
CA LYS A 3 -45.51 -7.23 18.01
C LYS A 3 -44.47 -7.30 16.89
N THR A 4 -43.28 -6.85 17.16
CA THR A 4 -42.14 -7.04 16.26
C THR A 4 -41.61 -8.47 16.44
N THR A 5 -41.55 -9.23 15.36
CA THR A 5 -41.00 -10.59 15.34
C THR A 5 -39.46 -10.56 15.56
N PRO A 6 -38.85 -11.58 16.19
CA PRO A 6 -37.42 -11.63 16.50
C PRO A 6 -36.49 -11.45 15.29
N ALA A 7 -36.93 -11.84 14.09
CA ALA A 7 -36.14 -11.66 12.84
C ALA A 7 -35.83 -10.20 12.51
N SER A 8 -36.64 -9.23 13.02
CA SER A 8 -36.42 -7.81 12.75
C SER A 8 -35.31 -7.18 13.63
N ILE A 9 -34.99 -7.85 14.76
CA ILE A 9 -33.95 -7.35 15.69
C ILE A 9 -32.58 -7.78 15.23
N PHE A 10 -32.42 -8.97 14.64
CA PHE A 10 -31.15 -9.44 14.05
C PHE A 10 -30.73 -8.61 12.82
N ALA A 11 -31.69 -8.24 11.98
CA ALA A 11 -31.41 -7.37 10.82
C ALA A 11 -30.96 -5.94 11.22
N LYS A 12 -31.41 -5.42 12.39
CA LYS A 12 -31.05 -4.08 12.85
C LYS A 12 -29.68 -3.99 13.54
N LEU A 13 -29.22 -5.09 14.17
CA LEU A 13 -27.88 -5.10 14.80
C LEU A 13 -26.74 -5.26 13.78
N MET A 14 -27.01 -5.87 12.61
CA MET A 14 -26.02 -6.03 11.54
C MET A 14 -25.77 -4.74 10.72
N ILE A 15 -26.72 -3.79 10.70
CA ILE A 15 -26.64 -2.56 9.89
C ILE A 15 -25.74 -1.50 10.54
N ALA A 16 -25.43 -1.58 11.82
CA ALA A 16 -24.65 -0.56 12.53
C ALA A 16 -23.12 -0.71 12.42
N SER A 17 -22.60 -1.80 11.85
CA SER A 17 -21.16 -2.08 11.83
C SER A 17 -20.45 -2.06 10.48
N VAL A 18 -21.16 -1.77 9.37
CA VAL A 18 -20.53 -1.76 8.04
C VAL A 18 -20.91 -0.51 7.26
N PHE A 19 -20.14 0.56 7.43
CA PHE A 19 -20.11 1.67 6.48
C PHE A 19 -18.85 1.58 5.62
N CYS A 20 -18.95 0.84 4.51
CA CYS A 20 -18.27 1.14 3.26
C CYS A 20 -19.13 0.61 2.11
N SER A 21 -19.49 1.47 1.20
CA SER A 21 -20.67 1.45 0.35
C SER A 21 -20.67 0.48 -0.85
N SER A 22 -19.85 -0.57 -0.87
CA SER A 22 -19.88 -1.55 -1.99
C SER A 22 -19.97 -3.02 -1.60
N THR A 23 -19.81 -3.38 -0.33
CA THR A 23 -19.88 -4.78 0.14
C THR A 23 -21.18 -5.15 0.83
N ALA A 24 -22.07 -4.19 1.12
CA ALA A 24 -23.34 -4.42 1.80
C ALA A 24 -24.30 -5.36 1.03
N LYS A 25 -24.20 -5.41 -0.31
CA LYS A 25 -25.05 -6.29 -1.12
C LYS A 25 -24.74 -7.80 -1.02
N LEU A 26 -23.52 -8.17 -0.63
CA LEU A 26 -23.14 -9.59 -0.52
C LEU A 26 -23.62 -10.22 0.80
N TYR A 27 -23.82 -9.44 1.86
CA TYR A 27 -24.18 -9.96 3.18
C TYR A 27 -25.70 -10.10 3.42
N GLU A 28 -26.54 -9.31 2.74
CA GLU A 28 -28.02 -9.47 2.84
C GLU A 28 -28.55 -10.76 2.22
N VAL A 29 -27.85 -11.33 1.23
CA VAL A 29 -28.26 -12.57 0.56
C VAL A 29 -28.07 -13.79 1.48
N HIS A 30 -27.10 -13.77 2.40
CA HIS A 30 -26.71 -14.96 3.16
C HIS A 30 -27.56 -15.24 4.40
N ALA A 31 -28.03 -14.21 5.12
CA ALA A 31 -28.89 -14.42 6.30
C ALA A 31 -30.26 -15.01 5.96
N SER A 32 -30.81 -14.63 4.78
CA SER A 32 -32.09 -15.18 4.30
C SER A 32 -31.97 -16.60 3.75
N GLU A 33 -30.78 -16.98 3.28
CA GLU A 33 -30.49 -18.31 2.75
C GLU A 33 -30.29 -19.32 3.90
N VAL A 34 -29.58 -18.95 4.97
CA VAL A 34 -29.39 -19.80 6.14
C VAL A 34 -30.75 -20.17 6.78
N ALA A 35 -31.68 -19.20 6.86
CA ALA A 35 -33.03 -19.45 7.37
C ALA A 35 -33.87 -20.35 6.43
N LYS A 36 -33.69 -20.29 5.13
CA LYS A 36 -34.38 -21.15 4.16
C LYS A 36 -33.86 -22.59 4.16
N TYR A 37 -32.60 -22.80 4.49
CA TYR A 37 -31.97 -24.13 4.49
C TYR A 37 -32.24 -24.91 5.78
N ALA A 38 -32.39 -24.24 6.93
CA ALA A 38 -32.83 -24.89 8.16
C ALA A 38 -34.17 -25.63 7.97
N ASN A 39 -35.05 -25.08 7.11
CA ASN A 39 -36.33 -25.71 6.77
C ASN A 39 -36.26 -26.83 5.72
N ARG A 40 -35.19 -26.93 4.94
CA ARG A 40 -35.02 -27.97 3.90
C ARG A 40 -34.41 -29.29 4.43
N GLN A 41 -33.72 -29.28 5.54
CA GLN A 41 -33.15 -30.51 6.14
C GLN A 41 -34.20 -31.42 6.81
N GLN A 42 -35.44 -31.00 6.97
CA GLN A 42 -36.53 -31.89 7.38
C GLN A 42 -36.86 -32.98 6.34
N GLY A 43 -36.35 -32.89 5.11
CA GLY A 43 -36.67 -33.80 4.01
C GLY A 43 -35.65 -34.88 3.66
N VAL A 44 -34.46 -34.91 4.28
CA VAL A 44 -33.36 -35.83 3.88
C VAL A 44 -32.97 -36.83 4.98
N LEU A 45 -33.58 -36.80 6.14
CA LEU A 45 -33.37 -37.82 7.18
C LEU A 45 -34.29 -39.05 6.96
N GLY A 46 -34.23 -39.62 5.74
CA GLY A 46 -34.71 -40.97 5.48
C GLY A 46 -33.64 -41.96 5.90
N ALA A 47 -33.94 -42.80 6.86
CA ALA A 47 -33.23 -43.99 7.35
C ALA A 47 -32.07 -43.74 8.35
N LEU A 48 -32.42 -43.27 9.54
CA LEU A 48 -31.67 -43.63 10.74
C LEU A 48 -32.55 -44.49 11.64
N LYS A 49 -31.95 -45.62 12.05
CA LYS A 49 -32.50 -46.63 12.99
C LYS A 49 -33.40 -46.01 14.02
N THR A 50 -34.49 -46.74 14.35
CA THR A 50 -35.42 -46.50 15.46
C THR A 50 -34.77 -45.80 16.65
N SER A 51 -34.72 -44.47 16.60
CA SER A 51 -34.38 -43.63 17.76
C SER A 51 -35.57 -43.74 18.71
N SER A 52 -35.38 -44.35 19.86
CA SER A 52 -36.33 -44.29 20.93
C SER A 52 -36.58 -42.81 21.25
N LEU A 53 -37.82 -42.36 21.07
CA LEU A 53 -38.25 -41.03 21.44
C LEU A 53 -38.03 -40.86 22.95
N TYR A 54 -37.55 -39.71 23.36
CA TYR A 54 -37.36 -39.38 24.76
C TYR A 54 -38.60 -38.66 25.30
N TYR A 55 -39.08 -39.10 26.43
CA TYR A 55 -40.25 -38.56 27.10
C TYR A 55 -39.88 -37.95 28.45
N VAL A 56 -40.53 -36.85 28.83
CA VAL A 56 -40.52 -36.26 30.17
C VAL A 56 -41.91 -36.39 30.71
N GLY A 57 -42.11 -37.35 31.63
CA GLY A 57 -43.46 -37.80 32.01
C GLY A 57 -44.14 -38.51 30.83
N ASP A 58 -45.37 -38.13 30.49
CA ASP A 58 -46.10 -38.66 29.34
C ASP A 58 -45.94 -37.91 28.04
N ASP A 59 -45.21 -36.78 28.07
CA ASP A 59 -45.02 -35.90 26.91
C ASP A 59 -43.67 -36.10 26.25
N LEU A 60 -43.60 -35.93 24.91
CA LEU A 60 -42.36 -35.89 24.17
C LEU A 60 -41.47 -34.74 24.67
N ALA A 61 -40.18 -35.03 24.90
CA ALA A 61 -39.24 -34.04 25.37
C ALA A 61 -39.10 -32.88 24.37
N ASN A 62 -39.22 -31.66 24.85
CA ASN A 62 -38.99 -30.43 24.09
C ASN A 62 -38.19 -29.44 24.95
N GLY A 63 -37.12 -28.92 24.40
CA GLY A 63 -36.20 -28.03 25.13
C GLY A 63 -35.09 -28.78 25.85
N TRP A 64 -34.45 -28.11 26.81
CA TRP A 64 -33.39 -28.67 27.63
C TRP A 64 -33.91 -29.72 28.61
N VAL A 65 -33.28 -30.88 28.59
CA VAL A 65 -33.56 -31.98 29.53
C VAL A 65 -32.31 -32.33 30.30
N PHE A 66 -32.46 -32.41 31.64
CA PHE A 66 -31.42 -32.91 32.53
C PHE A 66 -31.48 -34.44 32.61
N HIS A 67 -30.33 -35.09 32.47
CA HIS A 67 -30.15 -36.52 32.63
C HIS A 67 -29.38 -36.80 33.92
N GLU A 68 -29.88 -37.70 34.77
CA GLU A 68 -29.21 -38.10 36.02
C GLU A 68 -27.87 -38.80 35.77
N GLN A 69 -27.74 -39.46 34.61
CA GLN A 69 -26.49 -40.03 34.11
C GLN A 69 -26.11 -39.34 32.79
N PRO A 70 -24.83 -39.01 32.56
CA PRO A 70 -24.46 -38.31 31.36
C PRO A 70 -24.72 -39.19 30.13
N VAL A 71 -25.30 -38.59 29.10
CA VAL A 71 -25.53 -39.23 27.82
C VAL A 71 -24.53 -38.61 26.83
N ASP A 72 -23.64 -39.45 26.27
CA ASP A 72 -22.50 -39.02 25.44
C ASP A 72 -21.59 -37.98 26.13
N GLY A 73 -21.51 -38.04 27.48
CA GLY A 73 -20.74 -37.13 28.30
C GLY A 73 -21.43 -35.83 28.72
N TYR A 74 -22.69 -35.67 28.38
CA TYR A 74 -23.49 -34.50 28.69
C TYR A 74 -24.65 -34.78 29.64
N TYR A 75 -24.85 -33.97 30.67
CA TYR A 75 -26.00 -34.05 31.58
C TYR A 75 -27.22 -33.28 31.08
N TYR A 76 -27.02 -32.31 30.16
CA TYR A 76 -28.10 -31.53 29.57
C TYR A 76 -28.09 -31.69 28.07
N LEU A 77 -29.22 -32.08 27.50
CA LEU A 77 -29.40 -32.21 26.06
C LEU A 77 -30.68 -31.52 25.61
N PHE A 78 -30.66 -30.92 24.46
CA PHE A 78 -31.82 -30.23 23.88
C PHE A 78 -32.58 -31.13 22.95
N TYR A 79 -33.85 -31.24 23.16
CA TYR A 79 -34.74 -32.11 22.41
C TYR A 79 -35.79 -31.28 21.67
N LYS A 80 -36.29 -31.83 20.56
CA LYS A 80 -37.45 -31.40 19.82
C LYS A 80 -38.27 -32.63 19.45
N ASP A 81 -39.50 -32.65 19.90
CA ASP A 81 -40.44 -33.77 19.66
C ASP A 81 -39.84 -35.13 20.04
N GLY A 82 -39.17 -35.19 21.20
CA GLY A 82 -38.53 -36.38 21.73
C GLY A 82 -37.23 -36.79 21.06
N VAL A 83 -36.74 -36.04 20.08
CA VAL A 83 -35.48 -36.30 19.37
C VAL A 83 -34.43 -35.25 19.74
N ARG A 84 -33.19 -35.66 19.96
CA ARG A 84 -32.08 -34.72 20.14
C ARG A 84 -31.96 -33.80 18.94
N LEU A 85 -32.01 -32.49 19.16
CA LEU A 85 -32.03 -31.52 18.09
C LEU A 85 -30.66 -31.47 17.38
N THR A 86 -30.71 -31.58 16.06
CA THR A 86 -29.64 -31.15 15.18
C THR A 86 -30.23 -30.10 14.25
N GLY A 87 -29.77 -28.85 14.37
CA GLY A 87 -30.30 -27.68 13.65
C GLY A 87 -30.55 -26.52 14.58
N MET A 88 -31.25 -25.52 14.07
CA MET A 88 -31.61 -24.33 14.84
C MET A 88 -32.71 -24.65 15.86
N GLY A 89 -32.50 -24.24 17.07
CA GLY A 89 -33.47 -24.30 18.17
C GLY A 89 -33.46 -23.01 18.96
N THR A 90 -34.57 -22.80 19.70
CA THR A 90 -34.74 -21.60 20.52
C THR A 90 -34.83 -22.02 21.96
N ASP A 91 -33.98 -21.47 22.81
CA ASP A 91 -34.06 -21.62 24.27
C ASP A 91 -34.33 -20.27 24.96
N ALA A 92 -34.04 -20.17 26.25
CA ALA A 92 -34.29 -18.96 27.03
C ALA A 92 -33.34 -17.80 26.61
N ASP A 93 -32.17 -18.13 26.08
CA ASP A 93 -31.14 -17.17 25.68
C ASP A 93 -31.21 -16.77 24.19
N GLY A 94 -32.05 -17.46 23.40
CA GLY A 94 -32.32 -17.14 22.01
C GLY A 94 -32.24 -18.33 21.05
N GLU A 95 -31.99 -18.04 19.78
CA GLU A 95 -31.79 -19.05 18.74
C GLU A 95 -30.35 -19.51 18.69
N HIS A 96 -30.14 -20.82 18.77
CA HIS A 96 -28.82 -21.45 18.74
C HIS A 96 -28.78 -22.63 17.77
N LEU A 97 -27.61 -22.90 17.23
CA LEU A 97 -27.36 -24.14 16.49
C LEU A 97 -27.05 -25.27 17.49
N PHE A 98 -27.76 -26.37 17.37
CA PHE A 98 -27.53 -27.60 18.12
C PHE A 98 -26.99 -28.70 17.19
N ILE A 99 -26.14 -29.51 17.72
CA ILE A 99 -25.63 -30.75 17.08
C ILE A 99 -25.89 -31.89 18.05
N ASN A 100 -26.79 -32.80 17.69
CA ASN A 100 -27.17 -33.93 18.53
C ASN A 100 -27.57 -33.53 19.96
N GLY A 101 -28.30 -32.41 20.09
CA GLY A 101 -28.81 -31.88 21.38
C GLY A 101 -27.80 -31.03 22.17
N VAL A 102 -26.61 -30.81 21.66
CA VAL A 102 -25.55 -29.97 22.28
C VAL A 102 -25.40 -28.69 21.49
N LEU A 103 -25.14 -27.57 22.14
CA LEU A 103 -24.81 -26.32 21.48
C LEU A 103 -23.57 -26.51 20.59
N ALA A 104 -23.64 -26.06 19.35
CA ALA A 104 -22.54 -26.20 18.39
C ALA A 104 -21.29 -25.46 18.87
N GLU A 105 -20.17 -26.12 18.80
CA GLU A 105 -18.84 -25.61 19.13
C GLU A 105 -17.86 -25.85 17.99
N GLY A 106 -16.98 -24.88 17.75
CA GLY A 106 -15.93 -24.96 16.76
C GLY A 106 -16.44 -24.88 15.32
N LEU A 107 -15.66 -25.43 14.40
CA LEU A 107 -15.95 -25.39 12.97
C LEU A 107 -17.05 -26.35 12.59
N GLN A 108 -18.15 -25.84 12.09
CA GLN A 108 -19.30 -26.62 11.62
C GLN A 108 -19.46 -26.45 10.12
N ASN A 109 -19.67 -27.53 9.37
CA ASN A 109 -20.01 -27.47 7.97
C ASN A 109 -21.54 -27.36 7.82
N ILE A 110 -22.01 -26.20 7.45
CA ILE A 110 -23.43 -25.94 7.23
C ILE A 110 -23.63 -25.74 5.73
N ASN A 111 -24.23 -26.73 5.07
CA ASN A 111 -24.52 -26.72 3.62
C ASN A 111 -23.28 -26.47 2.72
N GLY A 112 -22.15 -27.07 3.07
CA GLY A 112 -20.91 -26.91 2.33
C GLY A 112 -20.10 -25.66 2.70
N VAL A 113 -20.62 -24.84 3.63
CA VAL A 113 -19.92 -23.67 4.15
C VAL A 113 -19.41 -23.96 5.56
N ASN A 114 -18.14 -23.71 5.78
CA ASN A 114 -17.53 -23.86 7.09
C ASN A 114 -17.69 -22.59 7.91
N LEU A 115 -18.45 -22.68 9.02
CA LEU A 115 -18.71 -21.60 9.96
C LEU A 115 -18.21 -21.96 11.34
N PHE A 116 -17.61 -21.02 12.04
CA PHE A 116 -17.15 -21.23 13.41
C PHE A 116 -18.23 -20.81 14.40
N TYR A 117 -18.57 -21.73 15.32
CA TYR A 117 -19.58 -21.51 16.36
C TYR A 117 -18.95 -21.52 17.75
N GLU A 118 -19.54 -20.75 18.66
CA GLU A 118 -19.26 -20.77 20.08
C GLU A 118 -20.60 -20.74 20.83
N LYS A 119 -20.83 -21.77 21.64
CA LYS A 119 -22.10 -21.95 22.38
C LYS A 119 -23.34 -21.80 21.49
N GLY A 120 -23.32 -22.47 20.35
CA GLY A 120 -24.40 -22.44 19.39
C GLY A 120 -24.58 -21.17 18.58
N ASN A 121 -23.75 -20.15 18.81
CA ASN A 121 -23.79 -18.88 18.08
C ASN A 121 -22.63 -18.77 17.08
N PRO A 122 -22.87 -18.20 15.89
CA PRO A 122 -21.77 -17.91 14.97
C PRO A 122 -20.78 -16.91 15.61
N LEU A 123 -19.50 -17.30 15.68
CA LEU A 123 -18.46 -16.51 16.33
C LEU A 123 -18.25 -15.17 15.62
N THR A 124 -18.24 -14.10 16.38
CA THR A 124 -17.64 -12.82 15.96
C THR A 124 -16.54 -12.46 16.95
N GLY A 125 -15.28 -12.57 16.51
CA GLY A 125 -14.13 -12.36 17.39
C GLY A 125 -12.92 -13.17 16.98
N PHE A 126 -11.90 -13.14 17.83
CA PHE A 126 -10.68 -13.92 17.65
C PHE A 126 -10.84 -15.35 18.18
N ARG A 127 -10.38 -16.31 17.41
CA ARG A 127 -10.21 -17.69 17.82
C ARG A 127 -9.02 -18.30 17.07
N ASP A 128 -8.11 -18.93 17.79
CA ASP A 128 -6.94 -19.62 17.25
C ASP A 128 -6.11 -18.74 16.28
N GLY A 129 -5.92 -17.46 16.66
CA GLY A 129 -5.14 -16.49 15.89
C GLY A 129 -5.84 -15.93 14.64
N LYS A 130 -7.11 -16.29 14.43
CA LYS A 130 -7.93 -15.82 13.31
C LYS A 130 -9.12 -15.02 13.79
N TYR A 131 -9.51 -14.02 13.02
CA TYR A 131 -10.69 -13.21 13.29
C TYR A 131 -11.87 -13.68 12.43
N TYR A 132 -13.00 -13.85 13.07
CA TYR A 132 -14.27 -14.29 12.47
C TYR A 132 -15.30 -13.17 12.57
N VAL A 133 -16.20 -13.11 11.61
CA VAL A 133 -17.43 -12.30 11.66
C VAL A 133 -18.58 -13.21 11.30
N SER A 134 -19.53 -13.35 12.22
CA SER A 134 -20.70 -14.24 12.05
C SER A 134 -20.29 -15.66 11.61
N GLY A 135 -19.23 -16.20 12.18
CA GLY A 135 -18.70 -17.53 11.89
C GLY A 135 -17.78 -17.62 10.67
N TYR A 136 -17.73 -16.61 9.81
CA TYR A 136 -16.88 -16.59 8.63
C TYR A 136 -15.49 -16.05 8.94
N LEU A 137 -14.46 -16.63 8.31
CA LEU A 137 -13.13 -16.02 8.28
C LEU A 137 -13.21 -14.66 7.56
N THR A 138 -12.67 -13.63 8.19
CA THR A 138 -12.69 -12.29 7.62
C THR A 138 -11.75 -12.11 6.45
N ASN A 139 -12.25 -11.41 5.43
CA ASN A 139 -11.48 -10.92 4.29
C ASN A 139 -11.85 -9.46 4.04
N GLY A 140 -10.86 -8.58 3.93
CA GLY A 140 -11.07 -7.17 3.74
C GLY A 140 -11.03 -6.35 5.04
N TRP A 141 -11.54 -5.12 4.97
CA TRP A 141 -11.58 -4.20 6.10
C TRP A 141 -12.61 -4.60 7.15
N VAL A 142 -12.18 -4.63 8.40
CA VAL A 142 -13.03 -4.84 9.57
C VAL A 142 -12.90 -3.66 10.51
N ARG A 143 -14.05 -3.11 10.91
CA ARG A 143 -14.11 -2.17 12.02
C ARG A 143 -14.33 -2.94 13.33
N HIS A 144 -13.46 -2.73 14.29
CA HIS A 144 -13.61 -3.26 15.65
C HIS A 144 -14.43 -2.30 16.51
N ASN A 145 -15.17 -2.83 17.47
CA ASN A 145 -15.94 -2.01 18.42
C ASN A 145 -15.03 -1.23 19.37
N GLU A 146 -13.90 -1.84 19.73
CA GLU A 146 -12.85 -1.21 20.53
C GLU A 146 -11.55 -1.19 19.73
N PRO A 147 -10.69 -0.18 19.95
CA PRO A 147 -9.45 -0.10 19.22
C PRO A 147 -8.50 -1.23 19.64
N ILE A 148 -7.87 -1.86 18.67
CA ILE A 148 -6.79 -2.81 18.88
C ILE A 148 -5.49 -2.08 18.50
N ASP A 149 -4.49 -2.06 19.39
CA ASP A 149 -3.23 -1.32 19.18
C ASP A 149 -3.45 0.14 18.73
N GLY A 150 -4.52 0.79 19.23
CA GLY A 150 -4.89 2.17 18.92
C GLY A 150 -5.68 2.36 17.61
N HIS A 151 -5.99 1.31 16.87
CA HIS A 151 -6.70 1.38 15.60
C HIS A 151 -8.03 0.63 15.64
N TYR A 152 -9.06 1.23 15.04
CA TYR A 152 -10.39 0.61 14.92
C TYR A 152 -10.54 -0.25 13.68
N TYR A 153 -9.73 -0.04 12.63
CA TYR A 153 -9.84 -0.70 11.35
C TYR A 153 -8.59 -1.50 11.02
N TYR A 154 -8.80 -2.75 10.64
CA TYR A 154 -7.73 -3.61 10.13
C TYR A 154 -8.20 -4.35 8.88
N PHE A 155 -7.26 -4.56 7.95
CA PHE A 155 -7.49 -5.38 6.78
C PHE A 155 -7.05 -6.83 7.03
N TYR A 156 -7.94 -7.74 6.77
CA TYR A 156 -7.73 -9.16 6.98
C TYR A 156 -7.70 -9.93 5.67
N LYS A 157 -6.96 -11.03 5.66
CA LYS A 157 -7.01 -12.07 4.66
C LYS A 157 -7.09 -13.42 5.37
N ASP A 158 -8.15 -14.18 5.09
CA ASP A 158 -8.42 -15.49 5.72
C ASP A 158 -8.34 -15.45 7.26
N GLY A 159 -8.90 -14.39 7.84
CA GLY A 159 -8.97 -14.13 9.28
C GLY A 159 -7.68 -13.60 9.91
N VAL A 160 -6.60 -13.45 9.14
CA VAL A 160 -5.31 -12.94 9.64
C VAL A 160 -5.08 -11.51 9.16
N ARG A 161 -4.54 -10.63 10.01
CA ARG A 161 -4.15 -9.27 9.60
C ARG A 161 -3.16 -9.35 8.44
N LEU A 162 -3.49 -8.72 7.31
CA LEU A 162 -2.67 -8.80 6.11
C LEU A 162 -1.34 -8.06 6.27
N THR A 163 -0.24 -8.73 5.92
CA THR A 163 1.04 -8.11 5.58
C THR A 163 1.38 -8.48 4.15
N GLY A 164 1.42 -7.49 3.26
CA GLY A 164 1.59 -7.67 1.83
C GLY A 164 0.58 -6.89 1.01
N ILE A 165 0.51 -7.17 -0.28
CA ILE A 165 -0.44 -6.51 -1.17
C ILE A 165 -1.85 -7.06 -0.94
N GLY A 166 -2.78 -6.15 -0.72
CA GLY A 166 -4.20 -6.42 -0.66
C GLY A 166 -4.96 -5.45 -1.56
N LYS A 167 -6.17 -5.87 -1.96
CA LYS A 167 -7.03 -5.06 -2.81
C LYS A 167 -8.30 -4.69 -2.04
N ASP A 168 -8.60 -3.40 -2.03
CA ASP A 168 -9.86 -2.87 -1.51
C ASP A 168 -10.66 -2.14 -2.62
N ALA A 169 -11.64 -1.33 -2.23
CA ALA A 169 -12.46 -0.57 -3.17
C ALA A 169 -11.67 0.54 -3.91
N ASN A 170 -10.54 0.98 -3.35
CA ASN A 170 -9.69 2.05 -3.90
C ASN A 170 -8.54 1.51 -4.74
N GLY A 171 -8.31 0.20 -4.75
CA GLY A 171 -7.25 -0.43 -5.52
C GLY A 171 -6.37 -1.38 -4.72
N GLU A 172 -5.16 -1.60 -5.23
CA GLU A 172 -4.14 -2.42 -4.58
C GLU A 172 -3.26 -1.55 -3.69
N HIS A 173 -3.06 -1.98 -2.45
CA HIS A 173 -2.28 -1.27 -1.44
C HIS A 173 -1.36 -2.24 -0.70
N LEU A 174 -0.22 -1.74 -0.23
CA LEU A 174 0.61 -2.47 0.71
C LEU A 174 0.05 -2.32 2.12
N PHE A 175 -0.15 -3.43 2.79
CA PHE A 175 -0.54 -3.51 4.19
C PHE A 175 0.62 -4.05 5.03
N ILE A 176 0.73 -3.54 6.24
CA ILE A 176 1.64 -4.04 7.28
C ILE A 176 0.79 -4.33 8.52
N ASN A 177 0.68 -5.61 8.90
CA ASN A 177 -0.14 -6.05 10.03
C ASN A 177 -1.58 -5.51 9.98
N GLY A 178 -2.18 -5.51 8.77
CA GLY A 178 -3.55 -5.07 8.53
C GLY A 178 -3.75 -3.56 8.43
N LEU A 179 -2.71 -2.76 8.53
CA LEU A 179 -2.75 -1.30 8.35
C LEU A 179 -2.10 -0.91 7.01
N LEU A 180 -2.58 0.16 6.39
CA LEU A 180 -1.94 0.71 5.20
C LEU A 180 -0.50 1.14 5.51
N ALA A 181 0.45 0.71 4.66
CA ALA A 181 1.87 1.02 4.85
C ALA A 181 2.12 2.53 4.85
N GLN A 182 2.95 2.98 5.79
CA GLN A 182 3.41 4.36 5.94
C GLN A 182 4.94 4.39 6.04
N GLY A 183 5.56 5.38 5.37
CA GLY A 183 7.01 5.56 5.41
C GLY A 183 7.78 4.50 4.60
N TYR A 184 9.04 4.28 4.97
CA TYR A 184 9.88 3.29 4.31
C TYR A 184 9.52 1.88 4.74
N ASN A 185 9.09 1.05 3.79
CA ASN A 185 8.82 -0.37 4.01
C ASN A 185 9.55 -1.21 2.97
N TYR A 186 10.07 -2.36 3.42
CA TYR A 186 10.69 -3.34 2.53
C TYR A 186 9.61 -4.20 1.88
N HIS A 187 9.54 -4.16 0.55
CA HIS A 187 8.62 -4.99 -0.23
C HIS A 187 9.23 -5.33 -1.58
N ALA A 188 8.96 -6.53 -2.08
CA ALA A 188 9.43 -7.02 -3.38
C ALA A 188 10.94 -6.82 -3.63
N GLY A 189 11.79 -7.04 -2.59
CA GLY A 189 13.25 -6.99 -2.72
C GLY A 189 13.86 -5.61 -2.54
N GLN A 190 13.09 -4.57 -2.24
CA GLN A 190 13.61 -3.21 -2.09
C GLN A 190 12.87 -2.39 -1.03
N TYR A 191 13.53 -1.35 -0.51
CA TYR A 191 12.88 -0.34 0.33
C TYR A 191 12.21 0.72 -0.54
N GLN A 192 10.92 0.97 -0.28
CA GLN A 192 10.12 1.97 -0.97
C GLN A 192 9.41 2.86 0.04
N TYR A 193 9.16 4.11 -0.33
CA TYR A 193 8.39 5.03 0.51
C TYR A 193 6.90 4.94 0.17
N TYR A 194 6.09 4.71 1.19
CA TYR A 194 4.63 4.54 1.08
C TYR A 194 3.89 5.64 1.84
N LYS A 195 2.75 6.02 1.31
CA LYS A 195 1.74 6.80 1.99
C LYS A 195 0.39 6.16 1.73
N ASP A 196 -0.32 5.84 2.81
CA ASP A 196 -1.62 5.18 2.75
C ASP A 196 -1.62 3.93 1.85
N GLY A 197 -0.58 3.10 2.02
CA GLY A 197 -0.38 1.85 1.28
C GLY A 197 0.07 2.00 -0.17
N ASN A 198 0.20 3.23 -0.68
CA ASN A 198 0.61 3.52 -2.05
C ASN A 198 2.06 4.00 -2.10
N VAL A 199 2.77 3.58 -3.14
CA VAL A 199 4.09 4.14 -3.47
C VAL A 199 3.89 5.58 -3.93
N ILE A 200 4.72 6.49 -3.44
CA ILE A 200 4.61 7.91 -3.77
C ILE A 200 5.79 8.44 -4.57
N ASP A 201 5.54 9.50 -5.37
CA ASP A 201 6.55 10.16 -6.21
C ASP A 201 7.19 11.40 -5.53
N MET A 202 6.49 12.01 -4.54
CA MET A 202 7.01 13.18 -3.80
C MET A 202 6.66 13.14 -2.33
N HIS A 203 7.67 13.38 -1.47
CA HIS A 203 7.49 13.58 -0.03
C HIS A 203 8.61 14.47 0.52
N ASN A 204 8.24 15.50 1.32
CA ASN A 204 9.18 16.44 1.93
C ASN A 204 10.18 17.02 0.91
N GLU A 205 9.67 17.56 -0.21
CA GLU A 205 10.44 18.17 -1.32
C GLU A 205 11.36 17.20 -2.07
N LYS A 206 11.40 15.93 -1.69
CA LYS A 206 12.15 14.89 -2.38
C LYS A 206 11.30 14.16 -3.40
N TYR A 207 11.90 13.88 -4.54
CA TYR A 207 11.28 13.12 -5.61
C TYR A 207 11.66 11.64 -5.51
N TYR A 208 10.69 10.79 -5.73
CA TYR A 208 10.83 9.33 -5.69
C TYR A 208 10.43 8.73 -7.03
N ILE A 209 11.09 7.65 -7.42
CA ILE A 209 10.71 6.81 -8.54
C ILE A 209 10.37 5.45 -7.97
N ASN A 210 9.11 5.01 -8.13
CA ASN A 210 8.62 3.77 -7.52
C ASN A 210 8.95 3.69 -6.03
N GLY A 211 8.81 4.81 -5.30
CA GLY A 211 9.06 4.89 -3.85
C GLY A 211 10.53 4.90 -3.43
N VAL A 212 11.47 4.91 -4.36
CA VAL A 212 12.92 5.06 -4.10
C VAL A 212 13.36 6.48 -4.45
N LEU A 213 14.24 7.08 -3.63
CA LEU A 213 14.78 8.41 -3.91
C LEU A 213 15.38 8.47 -5.32
N ALA A 214 14.98 9.46 -6.09
CA ALA A 214 15.47 9.67 -7.44
C ALA A 214 16.96 9.99 -7.44
N ASN A 215 17.71 9.32 -8.31
CA ASN A 215 19.12 9.57 -8.57
C ASN A 215 19.36 9.51 -10.09
N GLY A 216 20.05 10.52 -10.64
CA GLY A 216 20.30 10.63 -12.06
C GLY A 216 19.19 11.37 -12.81
N TRP A 217 19.13 11.16 -14.13
CA TRP A 217 18.15 11.78 -15.01
C TRP A 217 16.76 11.17 -14.82
N VAL A 218 15.77 12.04 -14.59
CA VAL A 218 14.37 11.67 -14.48
C VAL A 218 13.56 12.38 -15.55
N ARG A 219 12.76 11.62 -16.30
CA ARG A 219 11.76 12.15 -17.22
C ARG A 219 10.46 12.37 -16.49
N HIS A 220 9.95 13.58 -16.54
CA HIS A 220 8.64 13.93 -15.99
C HIS A 220 7.54 13.86 -17.06
N ASN A 221 6.34 13.48 -16.67
CA ASN A 221 5.18 13.43 -17.56
C ASN A 221 4.68 14.84 -17.94
N LYS A 222 4.94 15.83 -17.08
CA LYS A 222 4.67 17.24 -17.31
C LYS A 222 5.98 18.01 -17.09
N PRO A 223 6.23 19.09 -17.86
CA PRO A 223 7.44 19.85 -17.66
C PRO A 223 7.45 20.55 -16.30
N ILE A 224 8.58 20.52 -15.63
CA ILE A 224 8.88 21.28 -14.42
C ILE A 224 9.87 22.39 -14.83
N ASP A 225 9.51 23.65 -14.57
CA ASP A 225 10.28 24.83 -15.02
C ASP A 225 10.60 24.78 -16.54
N GLY A 226 9.63 24.29 -17.34
CA GLY A 226 9.77 24.13 -18.78
C GLY A 226 10.62 22.96 -19.25
N LYS A 227 11.09 22.10 -18.35
CA LYS A 227 11.94 20.94 -18.67
C LYS A 227 11.24 19.63 -18.35
N TYR A 228 11.31 18.68 -19.28
CA TYR A 228 10.82 17.31 -19.05
C TYR A 228 11.85 16.40 -18.38
N TYR A 229 13.13 16.73 -18.45
CA TYR A 229 14.23 15.96 -17.87
C TYR A 229 14.96 16.81 -16.84
N LEU A 230 15.07 16.27 -15.61
CA LEU A 230 15.80 16.89 -14.53
C LEU A 230 16.74 15.86 -13.88
N PHE A 231 17.90 16.30 -13.44
CA PHE A 231 18.86 15.45 -12.76
C PHE A 231 18.72 15.57 -11.24
N TYR A 232 18.62 14.42 -10.59
CA TYR A 232 18.42 14.33 -9.15
C TYR A 232 19.60 13.65 -8.47
N LYS A 233 19.79 14.01 -7.20
CA LYS A 233 20.65 13.32 -6.26
C LYS A 233 19.91 13.22 -4.92
N ASP A 234 19.73 11.99 -4.44
CA ASP A 234 19.01 11.69 -3.19
C ASP A 234 17.62 12.36 -3.14
N GLY A 235 16.92 12.34 -4.26
CA GLY A 235 15.60 12.90 -4.45
C GLY A 235 15.54 14.41 -4.64
N LEU A 236 16.64 15.14 -4.49
CA LEU A 236 16.69 16.59 -4.70
C LEU A 236 17.25 16.90 -6.09
N ARG A 237 16.76 17.98 -6.71
CA ARG A 237 17.35 18.50 -7.96
C ARG A 237 18.78 18.91 -7.70
N LEU A 238 19.71 18.35 -8.47
CA LEU A 238 21.13 18.58 -8.25
C LEU A 238 21.52 20.03 -8.61
N THR A 239 22.19 20.71 -7.69
CA THR A 239 23.01 21.89 -7.96
C THR A 239 24.43 21.53 -7.55
N GLY A 240 25.31 21.40 -8.54
CA GLY A 240 26.69 20.95 -8.36
C GLY A 240 27.13 19.96 -9.43
N ILE A 241 28.30 19.35 -9.21
CA ILE A 241 28.81 18.33 -10.12
C ILE A 241 28.05 17.01 -9.94
N GLY A 242 27.61 16.48 -11.05
CA GLY A 242 27.00 15.16 -11.15
C GLY A 242 27.59 14.39 -12.33
N THR A 243 27.53 13.06 -12.25
CA THR A 243 28.03 12.16 -13.29
C THR A 243 26.86 11.48 -13.96
N ASP A 244 26.81 11.51 -15.28
CA ASP A 244 25.88 10.75 -16.08
C ASP A 244 26.61 9.82 -17.09
N GLY A 245 25.89 9.29 -18.07
CA GLY A 245 26.48 8.40 -19.08
C GLY A 245 27.52 9.05 -19.98
N ASN A 246 27.61 10.40 -20.00
CA ASN A 246 28.53 11.19 -20.83
C ASN A 246 29.71 11.76 -20.01
N GLY A 247 29.70 11.62 -18.69
CA GLY A 247 30.75 12.10 -17.82
C GLY A 247 30.28 13.01 -16.68
N GLU A 248 31.21 13.81 -16.16
CA GLU A 248 30.92 14.79 -15.10
C GLU A 248 30.47 16.11 -15.70
N HIS A 249 29.36 16.63 -15.21
CA HIS A 249 28.76 17.88 -15.65
C HIS A 249 28.35 18.74 -14.45
N LEU A 250 28.39 20.07 -14.63
CA LEU A 250 27.75 20.98 -13.68
C LEU A 250 26.26 21.05 -13.95
N PHE A 251 25.48 20.84 -12.90
CA PHE A 251 24.04 21.04 -12.90
C PHE A 251 23.67 22.25 -12.04
N ILE A 252 22.64 22.97 -12.45
CA ILE A 252 21.99 24.01 -11.67
C ILE A 252 20.51 23.68 -11.59
N ASN A 253 20.03 23.38 -10.36
CA ASN A 253 18.64 22.98 -10.12
C ASN A 253 18.17 21.82 -11.02
N GLY A 254 19.03 20.83 -11.23
CA GLY A 254 18.76 19.64 -12.04
C GLY A 254 18.91 19.83 -13.55
N ILE A 255 19.35 20.97 -14.02
CA ILE A 255 19.54 21.29 -15.44
C ILE A 255 21.03 21.48 -15.70
N LEU A 256 21.52 20.97 -16.82
CA LEU A 256 22.90 21.22 -17.26
C LEU A 256 23.18 22.73 -17.32
N ALA A 257 24.29 23.14 -16.72
CA ALA A 257 24.69 24.55 -16.66
C ALA A 257 24.89 25.14 -18.05
N GLN A 258 24.35 26.34 -18.26
CA GLN A 258 24.47 27.10 -19.50
C GLN A 258 24.93 28.52 -19.21
N GLY A 259 25.83 29.04 -20.03
CA GLY A 259 26.32 30.41 -19.91
C GLY A 259 27.30 30.60 -18.74
N MET A 260 27.47 31.86 -18.34
CA MET A 260 28.32 32.20 -17.19
C MET A 260 27.64 31.75 -15.87
N GLN A 261 28.29 30.85 -15.14
CA GLN A 261 27.82 30.36 -13.83
C GLN A 261 28.85 30.65 -12.75
N ASN A 262 28.39 31.06 -11.60
CA ASN A 262 29.18 31.09 -10.37
C ASN A 262 29.05 29.76 -9.66
N TYR A 263 30.13 28.98 -9.64
CA TYR A 263 30.18 27.74 -8.88
C TYR A 263 31.49 27.71 -8.06
N LYS A 264 31.30 27.53 -6.72
CA LYS A 264 32.44 27.60 -5.75
C LYS A 264 33.22 28.89 -5.82
N ASP A 265 32.54 30.03 -5.92
CA ASP A 265 33.10 31.40 -6.01
C ASP A 265 33.91 31.67 -7.27
N GLU A 266 33.80 30.83 -8.30
CA GLU A 266 34.43 31.01 -9.60
C GLU A 266 33.39 31.22 -10.70
N TYR A 267 33.51 32.32 -11.46
CA TYR A 267 32.71 32.57 -12.63
C TYR A 267 33.35 31.91 -13.86
N ARG A 268 32.64 30.93 -14.43
CA ARG A 268 33.10 30.20 -15.62
C ARG A 268 31.95 30.03 -16.61
N LEU A 269 32.34 29.97 -17.90
CA LEU A 269 31.38 29.72 -18.98
C LEU A 269 31.18 28.22 -19.16
N TYR A 270 29.90 27.82 -19.15
CA TYR A 270 29.48 26.44 -19.35
C TYR A 270 28.58 26.30 -20.57
N GLU A 271 28.69 25.19 -21.25
CA GLU A 271 27.79 24.72 -22.30
C GLU A 271 27.44 23.25 -22.02
N ASP A 272 26.15 22.94 -21.90
CA ASP A 272 25.68 21.60 -21.55
C ASP A 272 26.41 21.00 -20.34
N GLY A 273 26.59 21.81 -19.28
CA GLY A 273 27.25 21.41 -18.04
C GLY A 273 28.78 21.29 -18.12
N ASN A 274 29.36 21.50 -19.29
CA ASN A 274 30.82 21.41 -19.52
C ASN A 274 31.47 22.79 -19.57
N LEU A 275 32.72 22.87 -19.08
CA LEU A 275 33.51 24.08 -19.22
C LEU A 275 33.84 24.32 -20.70
N VAL A 276 33.54 25.51 -21.16
CA VAL A 276 33.84 25.88 -22.55
C VAL A 276 35.34 26.08 -22.76
N THR A 277 35.86 25.43 -23.79
CA THR A 277 37.20 25.75 -24.38
C THR A 277 36.97 25.97 -25.86
N GLY A 278 37.26 27.19 -26.32
CA GLY A 278 37.01 27.60 -27.70
C GLY A 278 36.34 28.96 -27.81
N PHE A 279 35.96 29.33 -29.04
CA PHE A 279 35.27 30.60 -29.32
C PHE A 279 33.78 30.54 -28.94
N ARG A 280 33.35 31.54 -28.21
CA ARG A 280 31.91 31.84 -27.93
C ARG A 280 31.72 33.35 -27.89
N ASP A 281 30.75 33.83 -28.62
CA ASP A 281 30.34 35.24 -28.65
C ASP A 281 31.54 36.22 -28.90
N GLY A 282 32.43 35.87 -29.83
CA GLY A 282 33.59 36.67 -30.20
C GLY A 282 34.76 36.63 -29.23
N LYS A 283 34.68 35.80 -28.17
CA LYS A 283 35.76 35.59 -27.20
C LYS A 283 36.23 34.14 -27.21
N TYR A 284 37.52 33.94 -26.97
CA TYR A 284 38.11 32.62 -26.77
C TYR A 284 38.17 32.29 -25.28
N TYR A 285 37.74 31.12 -24.93
CA TYR A 285 37.75 30.63 -23.55
C TYR A 285 38.68 29.44 -23.40
N VAL A 286 39.25 29.26 -22.23
CA VAL A 286 40.03 28.09 -21.82
C VAL A 286 39.47 27.62 -20.48
N SER A 287 38.93 26.41 -20.45
CA SER A 287 38.31 25.85 -19.25
C SER A 287 37.32 26.80 -18.59
N GLY A 288 36.47 27.46 -19.39
CA GLY A 288 35.42 28.38 -18.95
C GLY A 288 35.91 29.80 -18.62
N TYR A 289 37.18 30.09 -18.58
CA TYR A 289 37.72 31.45 -18.38
C TYR A 289 38.02 32.15 -19.70
N PRO A 290 37.76 33.45 -19.82
CA PRO A 290 38.26 34.20 -20.96
C PRO A 290 39.79 34.05 -21.05
N ALA A 291 40.26 33.69 -22.21
CA ALA A 291 41.71 33.46 -22.41
C ALA A 291 42.54 34.72 -22.14
N ASN A 292 43.63 34.57 -21.38
CA ASN A 292 44.61 35.61 -21.12
C ASN A 292 46.01 35.04 -21.37
N GLY A 293 46.77 35.71 -22.23
CA GLY A 293 48.11 35.27 -22.61
C GLY A 293 48.17 34.42 -23.90
N TRP A 294 49.24 33.67 -24.04
CA TRP A 294 49.45 32.81 -25.20
C TRP A 294 48.64 31.52 -25.10
N VAL A 295 47.83 31.25 -26.13
CA VAL A 295 47.05 30.02 -26.24
C VAL A 295 47.55 29.23 -27.45
N ARG A 296 47.86 27.94 -27.25
CA ARG A 296 48.12 27.01 -28.33
C ARG A 296 46.80 26.42 -28.82
N HIS A 297 46.55 26.56 -30.12
CA HIS A 297 45.41 25.96 -30.78
C HIS A 297 45.76 24.60 -31.35
N ASN A 298 44.84 23.68 -31.37
CA ASN A 298 45.02 22.34 -31.95
C ASN A 298 45.12 22.42 -33.48
N GLU A 299 44.40 23.37 -34.08
CA GLU A 299 44.44 23.67 -35.49
C GLU A 299 44.89 25.15 -35.68
N PRO A 300 45.61 25.47 -36.74
CA PRO A 300 46.09 26.84 -36.95
C PRO A 300 44.89 27.76 -37.25
N ILE A 301 44.90 28.94 -36.61
CA ILE A 301 43.99 30.04 -36.90
C ILE A 301 44.83 31.06 -37.68
N ASP A 302 44.41 31.38 -38.90
CA ASP A 302 45.18 32.24 -39.84
C ASP A 302 46.61 31.75 -40.00
N GLY A 303 46.85 30.43 -40.11
CA GLY A 303 48.17 29.81 -40.26
C GLY A 303 49.05 29.79 -39.01
N LYS A 304 48.52 30.19 -37.84
CA LYS A 304 49.29 30.26 -36.59
C LYS A 304 48.68 29.34 -35.54
N TYR A 305 49.51 28.51 -34.89
CA TYR A 305 49.15 27.66 -33.79
C TYR A 305 49.09 28.37 -32.42
N TYR A 306 49.74 29.50 -32.26
CA TYR A 306 49.86 30.29 -31.05
C TYR A 306 49.31 31.68 -31.26
N LEU A 307 48.31 32.07 -30.48
CA LEU A 307 47.74 33.41 -30.52
C LEU A 307 47.69 33.98 -29.11
N PHE A 308 47.85 35.29 -28.99
CA PHE A 308 47.78 35.99 -27.71
C PHE A 308 46.43 36.61 -27.52
N TYR A 309 45.86 36.35 -26.36
CA TYR A 309 44.56 36.86 -25.99
C TYR A 309 44.61 37.76 -24.75
N ARG A 310 43.66 38.69 -24.65
CA ARG A 310 43.39 39.49 -23.45
C ARG A 310 41.87 39.49 -23.27
N ASP A 311 41.42 39.00 -22.10
CA ASP A 311 40.00 38.88 -21.78
C ASP A 311 39.18 38.16 -22.87
N GLY A 312 39.74 37.14 -23.45
CA GLY A 312 39.18 36.31 -24.52
C GLY A 312 39.29 36.93 -25.93
N VAL A 313 39.72 38.17 -26.06
CA VAL A 313 39.84 38.84 -27.36
C VAL A 313 41.26 38.65 -27.88
N ARG A 314 41.38 38.24 -29.15
CA ARG A 314 42.68 38.15 -29.81
C ARG A 314 43.33 39.53 -29.87
N LEU A 315 44.53 39.63 -29.33
CA LEU A 315 45.29 40.87 -29.34
C LEU A 315 46.00 41.00 -30.68
N THR A 316 45.76 42.13 -31.32
CA THR A 316 46.46 42.54 -32.55
C THR A 316 47.09 43.95 -32.37
N GLY A 317 48.25 44.21 -32.96
CA GLY A 317 48.96 45.46 -32.75
C GLY A 317 49.94 45.44 -31.57
N LYS A 318 50.23 46.59 -30.97
CA LYS A 318 51.11 46.67 -29.79
C LYS A 318 50.42 46.28 -28.53
N GLY A 319 51.05 45.44 -27.70
CA GLY A 319 50.49 45.01 -26.39
C GLY A 319 51.62 44.58 -25.48
N ILE A 320 51.32 44.49 -24.16
CA ILE A 320 52.24 44.04 -23.11
C ILE A 320 52.00 42.54 -22.84
N ASP A 321 53.07 41.74 -22.92
CA ASP A 321 53.00 40.31 -22.60
C ASP A 321 52.90 40.05 -21.06
N SER A 322 52.81 38.79 -20.67
CA SER A 322 52.70 38.37 -19.25
C SER A 322 54.00 38.69 -18.46
N ASN A 323 55.10 39.01 -19.12
CA ASN A 323 56.36 39.35 -18.51
C ASN A 323 56.61 40.87 -18.47
N GLY A 324 55.62 41.68 -18.90
CA GLY A 324 55.68 43.11 -18.87
C GLY A 324 56.37 43.73 -20.09
N TYR A 325 56.75 42.95 -21.13
CA TYR A 325 57.41 43.47 -22.34
C TYR A 325 56.35 43.90 -23.37
N GLU A 326 56.60 45.08 -23.96
CA GLU A 326 55.89 45.56 -25.16
C GLU A 326 56.19 44.69 -26.36
N ARG A 327 55.18 44.09 -26.98
CA ARG A 327 55.36 43.29 -28.22
C ARG A 327 54.35 43.73 -29.28
N LEU A 328 54.75 43.54 -30.52
CA LEU A 328 53.88 43.73 -31.67
C LEU A 328 53.20 42.37 -32.00
N TYR A 329 51.89 42.26 -31.81
CA TYR A 329 51.11 41.09 -32.18
C TYR A 329 50.60 41.30 -33.62
N LEU A 330 51.07 40.47 -34.52
CA LEU A 330 50.66 40.50 -35.92
C LEU A 330 49.44 39.62 -36.18
N ASN A 331 48.59 40.11 -37.10
CA ASN A 331 47.43 39.34 -37.57
C ASN A 331 47.82 37.95 -38.12
#